data_ebc91fd53580df3d062e3e68fbc7826f
#
_entry.id   ebc91fd53580df3d062e3e68fbc7826f
#
_cell.length_a   1.000
_cell.length_b   1.000
_cell.length_c   1.000
_cell.angle_alpha   90.00
_cell.angle_beta   90.00
_cell.angle_gamma   90.00
#
_symmetry.space_group_name_H-M   'P 1'
#
loop_
_entity.id
_entity.type
_entity.pdbx_description
1 polymer ?
#
loop_
_entity_poly.entity_id
_entity_poly.type
_entity_poly.pdbx_seq_one_letter_code
_entity_poly.pdbx_strand_id
1 'polypeptide(L)'
;TRMGKAIINRLRSVSTADVNSHSLGTKITDPQDQQKKNHIMIGRNTGLPFNVTQRFATTSDNQQRIHVTVLEGEVEDPAACATIGDFWITNLPPDLPKGSPVEVTYAYDASGRINCTARELTSNNAASIEIVRESGLDSDGVNSFESLAEKYLIE
;
A
#
# COMPACT_ATOMS: atom_id res chain seq x y z
N THR A 1 32.08 -26.48 -4.13
CA THR A 1 32.81 -26.12 -3.11
C THR A 1 32.02 -25.72 -1.97
N ARG A 2 32.58 -25.85 -0.84
CA ARG A 2 31.96 -25.54 0.25
C ARG A 2 31.65 -24.14 0.29
N MET A 3 32.49 -23.32 -0.05
CA MET A 3 32.22 -22.00 -0.06
C MET A 3 31.18 -21.70 -1.06
N GLY A 4 31.16 -22.32 -2.18
CA GLY A 4 30.18 -22.08 -3.14
C GLY A 4 28.80 -22.46 -2.65
N LYS A 5 28.72 -23.52 -1.87
CA LYS A 5 27.49 -23.90 -1.35
C LYS A 5 26.93 -22.90 -0.40
N ALA A 6 27.72 -22.38 0.45
CA ALA A 6 27.27 -21.37 1.37
C ALA A 6 26.82 -20.14 0.64
N ILE A 7 27.50 -19.75 -0.39
CA ILE A 7 27.13 -18.59 -1.13
C ILE A 7 25.83 -18.80 -1.83
N ILE A 8 25.61 -19.96 -2.38
CA ILE A 8 24.40 -20.25 -3.04
C ILE A 8 23.21 -20.19 -2.09
N ASN A 9 23.38 -20.67 -0.89
CA ASN A 9 22.31 -20.59 0.08
C ASN A 9 21.96 -19.17 0.41
N ARG A 10 22.96 -18.32 0.58
CA ARG A 10 22.69 -16.95 0.86
C ARG A 10 21.99 -16.30 -0.29
N LEU A 11 22.38 -16.55 -1.49
CA LEU A 11 21.75 -15.97 -2.63
C LEU A 11 20.30 -16.40 -2.77
N ARG A 12 20.04 -17.62 -2.51
CA ARG A 12 18.69 -18.09 -2.58
C ARG A 12 17.81 -17.40 -1.58
N SER A 13 18.26 -17.27 -0.40
CA SER A 13 17.50 -16.63 0.61
C SER A 13 17.19 -15.20 0.25
N VAL A 14 18.13 -14.50 -0.25
CA VAL A 14 17.91 -13.13 -0.61
C VAL A 14 16.95 -13.04 -1.78
N SER A 15 17.09 -13.89 -2.75
CA SER A 15 16.29 -13.74 -3.93
C SER A 15 14.86 -14.16 -3.71
N THR A 16 14.58 -15.00 -2.74
CA THR A 16 13.25 -15.50 -2.57
C THR A 16 12.48 -14.81 -1.49
N ALA A 17 13.16 -14.12 -0.59
CA ALA A 17 12.48 -13.63 0.58
C ALA A 17 12.06 -12.19 0.49
N ASP A 18 12.61 -11.43 -0.38
CA ASP A 18 12.50 -10.00 -0.26
C ASP A 18 11.89 -9.35 -1.47
N VAL A 19 10.79 -9.86 -1.95
CA VAL A 19 10.02 -9.17 -2.97
C VAL A 19 8.56 -9.24 -2.61
N ASN A 20 7.79 -8.26 -3.06
CA ASN A 20 6.36 -8.28 -2.83
C ASN A 20 5.65 -9.12 -3.91
N SER A 21 4.56 -9.75 -3.55
CA SER A 21 3.83 -10.64 -4.45
C SER A 21 2.85 -9.91 -5.33
N HIS A 22 2.39 -8.77 -4.89
CA HIS A 22 1.36 -8.01 -5.59
C HIS A 22 1.70 -6.53 -5.56
N SER A 23 1.26 -5.83 -6.59
CA SER A 23 1.46 -4.38 -6.62
C SER A 23 0.61 -3.71 -5.56
N LEU A 24 1.12 -2.64 -5.00
CA LEU A 24 0.39 -1.80 -4.07
C LEU A 24 0.08 -0.49 -4.74
N GLY A 25 -1.12 -0.04 -4.59
CA GLY A 25 -1.53 1.21 -5.21
C GLY A 25 -2.40 2.07 -4.32
N THR A 26 -2.71 3.23 -4.82
CA THR A 26 -3.57 4.20 -4.16
C THR A 26 -4.76 4.46 -5.07
N LYS A 27 -5.94 4.49 -4.49
CA LYS A 27 -7.14 4.78 -5.26
C LYS A 27 -7.20 6.26 -5.54
N ILE A 28 -7.23 6.64 -6.79
CA ILE A 28 -7.26 8.03 -7.18
C ILE A 28 -8.45 8.30 -8.07
N THR A 29 -8.76 9.57 -8.30
CA THR A 29 -9.73 9.99 -9.28
C THR A 29 -8.95 10.61 -10.44
N ASP A 30 -9.12 10.03 -11.63
CA ASP A 30 -8.44 10.54 -12.80
C ASP A 30 -9.16 11.83 -13.23
N PRO A 31 -8.46 12.94 -13.33
CA PRO A 31 -9.12 14.19 -13.70
C PRO A 31 -9.63 14.22 -15.12
N GLN A 32 -9.14 13.34 -15.97
CA GLN A 32 -9.56 13.36 -17.37
C GLN A 32 -10.94 12.76 -17.56
N ASP A 33 -11.26 11.68 -16.87
CA ASP A 33 -12.54 11.00 -17.07
C ASP A 33 -13.35 10.86 -15.78
N GLN A 34 -12.84 11.40 -14.67
CA GLN A 34 -13.48 11.37 -13.36
C GLN A 34 -13.73 9.95 -12.84
N GLN A 35 -12.99 8.99 -13.36
CA GLN A 35 -13.11 7.60 -12.91
C GLN A 35 -12.11 7.29 -11.82
N LYS A 36 -12.48 6.38 -10.94
CA LYS A 36 -11.55 5.92 -9.91
C LYS A 36 -10.58 4.93 -10.53
N LYS A 37 -9.32 5.05 -10.16
CA LYS A 37 -8.25 4.21 -10.71
C LYS A 37 -7.27 3.80 -9.64
N ASN A 38 -6.65 2.66 -9.85
CA ASN A 38 -5.57 2.19 -9.00
C ASN A 38 -4.26 2.72 -9.57
N HIS A 39 -3.66 3.65 -8.84
CA HIS A 39 -2.36 4.19 -9.23
C HIS A 39 -1.29 3.37 -8.52
N ILE A 40 -0.50 2.65 -9.28
CA ILE A 40 0.50 1.74 -8.70
C ILE A 40 1.62 2.55 -8.05
N MET A 41 1.87 2.30 -6.80
CA MET A 41 2.94 2.93 -6.05
C MET A 41 4.16 2.03 -5.99
N ILE A 42 3.96 0.75 -5.69
CA ILE A 42 5.05 -0.21 -5.61
C ILE A 42 4.65 -1.39 -6.50
N GLY A 43 5.39 -1.59 -7.55
CA GLY A 43 5.07 -2.65 -8.50
C GLY A 43 5.38 -4.03 -7.94
N ARG A 44 4.69 -5.02 -8.45
CA ARG A 44 4.91 -6.41 -8.08
C ARG A 44 6.35 -6.83 -8.38
N ASN A 45 6.88 -7.67 -7.56
CA ASN A 45 8.27 -8.18 -7.67
C ASN A 45 9.31 -7.09 -7.44
N THR A 46 8.98 -6.08 -6.67
CA THR A 46 9.94 -5.07 -6.27
C THR A 46 10.73 -5.59 -5.08
N GLY A 47 12.03 -5.40 -5.08
CA GLY A 47 12.88 -5.80 -3.95
C GLY A 47 12.53 -5.02 -2.70
N LEU A 48 12.45 -5.71 -1.58
CA LEU A 48 12.11 -5.11 -0.30
C LEU A 48 13.35 -5.07 0.59
N PRO A 49 13.52 -4.06 1.40
CA PRO A 49 12.59 -2.96 1.66
C PRO A 49 12.58 -1.93 0.54
N PHE A 50 11.47 -1.27 0.39
CA PHE A 50 11.31 -0.26 -0.65
C PHE A 50 10.36 0.81 -0.16
N ASN A 51 10.63 2.06 -0.49
CA ASN A 51 9.69 3.11 -0.18
C ASN A 51 9.56 4.04 -1.37
N VAL A 52 8.42 4.71 -1.46
CA VAL A 52 8.12 5.59 -2.56
C VAL A 52 7.19 6.68 -2.07
N THR A 53 7.38 7.88 -2.56
CA THR A 53 6.52 9.02 -2.27
C THR A 53 6.00 9.58 -3.58
N GLN A 54 4.70 9.81 -3.64
CA GLN A 54 4.08 10.40 -4.82
C GLN A 54 3.22 11.56 -4.37
N ARG A 55 3.08 12.54 -5.24
CA ARG A 55 2.27 13.71 -4.94
C ARG A 55 0.97 13.64 -5.69
N PHE A 56 -0.11 13.90 -4.97
CA PHE A 56 -1.45 13.94 -5.51
C PHE A 56 -2.07 15.28 -5.17
N ALA A 57 -3.32 15.48 -5.54
CA ALA A 57 -3.99 16.75 -5.31
C ALA A 57 -5.41 16.49 -4.82
N THR A 58 -5.93 17.43 -4.03
CA THR A 58 -7.32 17.34 -3.59
C THR A 58 -8.25 17.51 -4.79
N THR A 59 -9.45 16.95 -4.68
CA THR A 59 -10.37 16.89 -5.81
C THR A 59 -11.45 17.95 -5.76
N SER A 60 -11.58 18.67 -4.66
CA SER A 60 -12.64 19.67 -4.51
C SER A 60 -12.16 20.83 -3.69
N ASP A 61 -12.82 21.97 -3.89
CA ASP A 61 -12.58 23.13 -3.03
C ASP A 61 -13.13 22.84 -1.65
N ASN A 62 -12.51 23.37 -0.64
CA ASN A 62 -12.96 23.23 0.74
C ASN A 62 -13.04 21.77 1.18
N GLN A 63 -12.21 20.93 0.66
CA GLN A 63 -12.21 19.54 1.06
C GLN A 63 -11.75 19.43 2.52
N GLN A 64 -12.55 18.85 3.37
CA GLN A 64 -12.27 18.84 4.80
C GLN A 64 -11.54 17.62 5.25
N ARG A 65 -11.54 16.58 4.43
CA ARG A 65 -10.81 15.36 4.74
C ARG A 65 -10.40 14.66 3.46
N ILE A 66 -9.38 13.86 3.54
CA ILE A 66 -8.84 13.14 2.40
C ILE A 66 -8.82 11.67 2.75
N HIS A 67 -9.42 10.85 1.90
CA HIS A 67 -9.48 9.41 2.10
C HIS A 67 -8.37 8.76 1.28
N VAL A 68 -7.49 8.03 1.94
CA VAL A 68 -6.43 7.30 1.27
C VAL A 68 -6.76 5.82 1.37
N THR A 69 -6.92 5.17 0.24
CA THR A 69 -7.24 3.76 0.18
C THR A 69 -6.07 3.01 -0.41
N VAL A 70 -5.59 2.00 0.30
CA VAL A 70 -4.44 1.21 -0.12
C VAL A 70 -4.98 -0.03 -0.82
N LEU A 71 -4.60 -0.19 -2.08
CA LEU A 71 -5.07 -1.28 -2.92
C LEU A 71 -3.95 -2.26 -3.20
N GLU A 72 -4.31 -3.53 -3.34
CA GLU A 72 -3.37 -4.56 -3.72
C GLU A 72 -3.88 -5.19 -5.00
N GLY A 73 -3.13 -5.10 -6.06
CA GLY A 73 -3.52 -5.63 -7.36
C GLY A 73 -2.83 -4.92 -8.48
N GLU A 74 -2.81 -5.54 -9.65
CA GLU A 74 -2.07 -5.04 -10.81
C GLU A 74 -2.93 -4.28 -11.80
N VAL A 75 -4.24 -4.36 -11.68
CA VAL A 75 -5.12 -3.77 -12.69
C VAL A 75 -5.53 -2.36 -12.30
N GLU A 76 -5.93 -1.61 -13.28
CA GLU A 76 -6.27 -0.21 -13.09
C GLU A 76 -7.62 -0.04 -12.38
N ASP A 77 -8.53 -0.98 -12.54
CA ASP A 77 -9.86 -0.87 -11.95
C ASP A 77 -9.80 -1.20 -10.45
N PRO A 78 -10.09 -0.24 -9.57
CA PRO A 78 -10.01 -0.51 -8.13
C PRO A 78 -10.98 -1.61 -7.67
N ALA A 79 -12.08 -1.79 -8.37
CA ALA A 79 -13.04 -2.81 -7.98
C ALA A 79 -12.48 -4.21 -8.20
N ALA A 80 -11.47 -4.36 -9.03
CA ALA A 80 -10.82 -5.63 -9.27
C ALA A 80 -9.58 -5.82 -8.40
N CYS A 81 -9.32 -4.91 -7.49
CA CYS A 81 -8.19 -5.00 -6.57
C CYS A 81 -8.72 -5.24 -5.16
N ALA A 82 -7.85 -5.68 -4.29
CA ALA A 82 -8.21 -5.85 -2.88
C ALA A 82 -7.90 -4.56 -2.13
N THR A 83 -8.81 -4.11 -1.30
CA THR A 83 -8.53 -3.00 -0.38
C THR A 83 -7.92 -3.59 0.87
N ILE A 84 -6.69 -3.26 1.15
CA ILE A 84 -6.00 -3.83 2.30
C ILE A 84 -5.90 -2.87 3.47
N GLY A 85 -6.29 -1.63 3.28
CA GLY A 85 -6.35 -0.66 4.36
C GLY A 85 -6.80 0.67 3.84
N ASP A 86 -7.23 1.53 4.75
CA ASP A 86 -7.59 2.89 4.38
C ASP A 86 -7.46 3.77 5.60
N PHE A 87 -7.31 5.07 5.36
CA PHE A 87 -7.22 6.02 6.45
C PHE A 87 -7.59 7.41 5.93
N TRP A 88 -7.82 8.32 6.86
CA TRP A 88 -8.29 9.65 6.52
C TRP A 88 -7.38 10.71 7.10
N ILE A 89 -7.07 11.72 6.30
CA ILE A 89 -6.53 12.97 6.84
C ILE A 89 -7.75 13.81 7.18
N THR A 90 -7.88 14.26 8.41
CA THR A 90 -9.07 14.97 8.84
C THR A 90 -8.70 16.37 9.30
N ASN A 91 -9.72 17.16 9.59
CA ASN A 91 -9.55 18.50 10.13
C ASN A 91 -8.75 19.42 9.24
N LEU A 92 -8.91 19.27 7.95
CA LEU A 92 -8.25 20.20 7.03
C LEU A 92 -8.86 21.57 7.21
N PRO A 93 -8.06 22.63 7.06
CA PRO A 93 -8.59 23.96 7.24
C PRO A 93 -9.62 24.30 6.17
N PRO A 94 -10.53 25.24 6.45
CA PRO A 94 -11.48 25.66 5.45
C PRO A 94 -10.76 26.41 4.35
N ASP A 95 -11.38 26.49 3.22
CA ASP A 95 -10.87 27.26 2.09
C ASP A 95 -9.62 26.71 1.43
N LEU A 96 -9.31 25.44 1.63
CA LEU A 96 -8.27 24.83 0.85
C LEU A 96 -8.77 24.67 -0.58
N PRO A 97 -8.04 25.20 -1.54
CA PRO A 97 -8.51 25.10 -2.92
C PRO A 97 -8.36 23.72 -3.50
N LYS A 98 -9.18 23.41 -4.49
CA LYS A 98 -9.02 22.21 -5.27
C LYS A 98 -7.61 22.18 -5.82
N GLY A 99 -6.99 21.01 -5.82
CA GLY A 99 -5.61 20.91 -6.30
C GLY A 99 -4.57 21.11 -5.23
N SER A 100 -4.96 21.20 -3.97
CA SER A 100 -3.99 21.31 -2.87
C SER A 100 -3.13 20.06 -2.81
N PRO A 101 -1.81 20.21 -2.62
CA PRO A 101 -0.90 19.07 -2.76
C PRO A 101 -0.95 18.13 -1.57
N VAL A 102 -0.95 16.84 -1.88
CA VAL A 102 -0.97 15.78 -0.88
C VAL A 102 0.16 14.81 -1.22
N GLU A 103 1.02 14.56 -0.26
CA GLU A 103 2.10 13.59 -0.43
C GLU A 103 1.72 12.28 0.21
N VAL A 104 1.84 11.19 -0.52
CA VAL A 104 1.55 9.86 0.00
C VAL A 104 2.81 9.03 -0.11
N THR A 105 3.20 8.42 1.00
CA THR A 105 4.41 7.59 1.08
C THR A 105 4.03 6.19 1.50
N TYR A 106 4.50 5.21 0.76
CA TYR A 106 4.38 3.81 1.14
C TYR A 106 5.78 3.28 1.41
N ALA A 107 5.97 2.69 2.57
CA ALA A 107 7.23 2.06 2.94
C ALA A 107 6.95 0.60 3.28
N TYR A 108 7.50 -0.29 2.49
CA TYR A 108 7.22 -1.72 2.60
C TYR A 108 8.52 -2.41 3.02
N ASP A 109 8.58 -3.00 4.18
CA ASP A 109 9.81 -3.63 4.63
C ASP A 109 9.80 -5.12 4.34
N ALA A 110 10.95 -5.74 4.52
CA ALA A 110 11.12 -7.14 4.16
C ALA A 110 10.34 -8.08 5.06
N SER A 111 9.85 -7.60 6.19
CA SER A 111 9.07 -8.44 7.09
C SER A 111 7.58 -8.46 6.75
N GLY A 112 7.17 -7.71 5.73
CA GLY A 112 5.78 -7.66 5.34
C GLY A 112 4.99 -6.53 5.96
N ARG A 113 5.67 -5.58 6.58
CA ARG A 113 5.01 -4.44 7.20
C ARG A 113 5.00 -3.28 6.22
N ILE A 114 3.84 -2.68 6.02
CA ILE A 114 3.67 -1.54 5.14
C ILE A 114 3.25 -0.36 5.98
N ASN A 115 4.01 0.71 5.90
CA ASN A 115 3.63 1.96 6.56
C ASN A 115 3.20 2.92 5.48
N CYS A 116 1.96 3.38 5.56
CA CYS A 116 1.41 4.32 4.60
C CYS A 116 1.15 5.62 5.31
N THR A 117 1.67 6.70 4.78
CA THR A 117 1.52 8.03 5.38
C THR A 117 1.06 8.99 4.31
N ALA A 118 0.18 9.90 4.67
CA ALA A 118 -0.24 10.94 3.76
C ALA A 118 -0.21 12.27 4.49
N ARG A 119 0.20 13.32 3.79
CA ARG A 119 0.28 14.65 4.37
C ARG A 119 -0.22 15.67 3.38
N GLU A 120 -1.15 16.53 3.81
CA GLU A 120 -1.58 17.66 3.00
C GLU A 120 -0.59 18.78 3.26
N LEU A 121 0.10 19.23 2.22
CA LEU A 121 1.28 20.08 2.40
C LEU A 121 0.97 21.51 2.79
N THR A 122 -0.19 22.03 2.43
CA THR A 122 -0.54 23.40 2.79
C THR A 122 -0.79 23.53 4.28
N SER A 123 -1.57 22.62 4.84
CA SER A 123 -1.89 22.65 6.26
C SER A 123 -0.94 21.82 7.10
N ASN A 124 -0.19 20.96 6.45
CA ASN A 124 0.71 20.03 7.13
C ASN A 124 -0.03 18.98 7.96
N ASN A 125 -1.32 18.81 7.75
CA ASN A 125 -2.08 17.77 8.41
C ASN A 125 -1.71 16.42 7.79
N ALA A 126 -1.61 15.40 8.61
CA ALA A 126 -1.15 14.11 8.15
C ALA A 126 -1.87 12.99 8.87
N ALA A 127 -1.83 11.81 8.28
CA ALA A 127 -2.35 10.59 8.89
C ALA A 127 -1.57 9.41 8.35
N SER A 128 -1.65 8.28 9.02
CA SER A 128 -0.91 7.11 8.60
C SER A 128 -1.60 5.85 9.06
N ILE A 129 -1.23 4.73 8.45
CA ILE A 129 -1.71 3.43 8.86
C ILE A 129 -0.57 2.43 8.67
N GLU A 130 -0.56 1.42 9.50
CA GLU A 130 0.38 0.33 9.35
C GLU A 130 -0.40 -0.91 8.97
N ILE A 131 0.04 -1.61 7.93
CA ILE A 131 -0.60 -2.82 7.45
C ILE A 131 0.44 -3.92 7.50
N VAL A 132 0.07 -5.06 8.07
CA VAL A 132 0.99 -6.18 8.15
C VAL A 132 0.54 -7.23 7.16
N ARG A 133 1.43 -7.54 6.19
CA ARG A 133 1.16 -8.59 5.22
C ARG A 133 2.07 -9.74 5.54
N GLU A 134 1.52 -10.92 5.56
CA GLU A 134 2.33 -12.07 5.85
C GLU A 134 3.06 -12.49 4.63
N SER A 135 4.33 -12.72 4.78
CA SER A 135 5.13 -13.05 3.65
C SER A 135 5.50 -14.51 3.60
N GLY A 136 5.44 -15.18 4.68
CA GLY A 136 5.85 -16.57 4.69
C GLY A 136 4.78 -17.45 4.15
N LEU A 137 4.99 -18.03 3.03
CA LEU A 137 4.01 -18.78 2.40
C LEU A 137 3.54 -19.96 3.16
N ASP A 138 4.44 -20.61 3.80
CA ASP A 138 4.09 -21.77 4.49
C ASP A 138 3.28 -21.57 5.67
N SER A 139 3.71 -20.71 6.51
CA SER A 139 2.95 -20.43 7.68
C SER A 139 1.67 -19.83 7.26
N ASP A 140 1.70 -19.05 6.23
CA ASP A 140 0.53 -18.45 5.76
C ASP A 140 -0.44 -19.49 5.29
N GLY A 141 0.00 -20.51 4.65
CA GLY A 141 -0.88 -21.52 4.18
C GLY A 141 -1.67 -22.13 5.29
N VAL A 142 -1.02 -22.42 6.40
CA VAL A 142 -1.68 -23.02 7.52
C VAL A 142 -2.52 -22.06 8.26
N ASN A 143 -1.96 -20.94 8.58
CA ASN A 143 -2.66 -19.97 9.40
C ASN A 143 -3.81 -19.36 8.67
N SER A 144 -3.68 -19.14 7.41
CA SER A 144 -4.74 -18.58 6.65
C SER A 144 -5.92 -19.49 6.58
N PHE A 145 -5.66 -20.77 6.47
CA PHE A 145 -6.70 -21.72 6.43
C PHE A 145 -7.49 -21.69 7.72
N GLU A 146 -6.82 -21.66 8.82
CA GLU A 146 -7.48 -21.61 10.09
C GLU A 146 -8.24 -20.32 10.26
N SER A 147 -7.67 -19.24 9.85
CA SER A 147 -8.31 -17.97 9.95
C SER A 147 -9.57 -17.91 9.13
N LEU A 148 -9.54 -18.45 7.94
CA LEU A 148 -10.70 -18.46 7.12
C LEU A 148 -11.80 -19.29 7.71
N ALA A 149 -11.45 -20.40 8.28
CA ALA A 149 -12.42 -21.26 8.92
C ALA A 149 -13.08 -20.54 10.07
N GLU A 150 -12.29 -19.86 10.86
CA GLU A 150 -12.83 -19.11 11.95
C GLU A 150 -13.75 -18.02 11.49
N LYS A 151 -13.38 -17.32 10.45
CA LYS A 151 -14.19 -16.26 9.96
C LYS A 151 -15.53 -16.77 9.49
N TYR A 152 -15.54 -17.88 8.78
CA TYR A 152 -16.77 -18.40 8.30
C TYR A 152 -17.68 -18.91 9.39
N LEU A 153 -17.08 -19.39 10.45
CA LEU A 153 -17.88 -19.83 11.55
C LEU A 153 -18.49 -18.69 12.34
N ILE A 154 -17.80 -17.61 12.41
CA ILE A 154 -18.28 -16.47 13.14
C ILE A 154 -19.33 -15.73 12.35
N GLU A 155 -19.14 -15.66 11.09
CA GLU A 155 -20.07 -14.98 10.25
C GLU A 155 -21.21 -15.86 9.84
#